data_df0e48ddaefc81987477cea150c44ca8
#
_entry.id   df0e48ddaefc81987477cea150c44ca8
#
_cell.length_a   1.000
_cell.length_b   1.000
_cell.length_c   1.000
_cell.angle_alpha   90.00
_cell.angle_beta   90.00
_cell.angle_gamma   90.00
#
_symmetry.space_group_name_H-M   'P 1'
#
loop_
_entity.id
_entity.type
_entity.pdbx_description
1 polymer ?
#
loop_
_entity_poly.entity_id
_entity_poly.type
_entity_poly.pdbx_seq_one_letter_code
_entity_poly.pdbx_strand_id
1 'polypeptide(L)'
;VGRVEWKQDMNKVVSFLKSLTWKQIVLSVIIFVCLALWAGLTVFATVKKNGLLDQTAAKRWSDENNAAQISCFFTESTEVDKNRIRTFENDLDKVLLEASITAPNENARLWADAYSASGKLTLSSGKTSLADAAAIGIGGDYFLFHPVQLLYGSYFSGNDLMHDKVIVDEEAAWQLFGSNDVVGMEVRIGGVPHYIAGVIKREEGRFAKAAGLNKTVIYVSCETLEEFGVTEGIDSYEIVMPNPVKNFAYNNVKEKFGMDETRMWVVENSARFSLKGLLT
;
A
#
# COMPACT_ATOMS: atom_id res chain seq x y z
N VAL A 1 -8.51 53.20 20.09
CA VAL A 1 -8.36 53.36 18.63
C VAL A 1 -9.00 52.18 17.89
N GLY A 2 -8.80 50.94 18.24
CA GLY A 2 -9.28 49.76 17.49
C GLY A 2 -10.80 49.56 17.41
N ARG A 3 -11.62 50.13 18.34
CA ARG A 3 -13.06 49.95 18.36
C ARG A 3 -13.81 50.86 17.34
N VAL A 4 -13.20 51.95 16.93
CA VAL A 4 -13.79 52.89 15.97
C VAL A 4 -13.56 52.40 14.54
N GLU A 5 -12.38 51.85 14.24
CA GLU A 5 -12.07 51.29 12.93
C GLU A 5 -12.95 50.07 12.59
N TRP A 6 -13.20 49.18 13.54
CA TRP A 6 -14.10 48.01 13.36
C TRP A 6 -15.55 48.46 13.01
N LYS A 7 -16.07 49.53 13.62
CA LYS A 7 -17.40 50.03 13.29
C LYS A 7 -17.48 50.65 11.89
N GLN A 8 -16.40 51.31 11.47
CA GLN A 8 -16.35 51.97 10.15
C GLN A 8 -16.28 50.91 9.03
N ASP A 9 -15.52 49.84 9.22
CA ASP A 9 -15.43 48.74 8.26
C ASP A 9 -16.72 47.90 8.21
N MET A 10 -17.36 47.65 9.35
CA MET A 10 -18.69 47.02 9.38
C MET A 10 -19.72 47.82 8.65
N ASN A 11 -19.74 49.15 8.76
CA ASN A 11 -20.68 50.00 8.06
C ASN A 11 -20.46 50.00 6.54
N LYS A 12 -19.21 49.92 6.07
CA LYS A 12 -18.87 49.75 4.65
C LYS A 12 -19.38 48.38 4.11
N VAL A 13 -19.20 47.31 4.85
CA VAL A 13 -19.70 45.97 4.47
C VAL A 13 -21.21 45.95 4.42
N VAL A 14 -21.89 46.54 5.40
CA VAL A 14 -23.37 46.62 5.44
C VAL A 14 -23.92 47.48 4.29
N SER A 15 -23.27 48.62 3.97
CA SER A 15 -23.69 49.47 2.83
C SER A 15 -23.47 48.76 1.50
N PHE A 16 -22.38 48.01 1.33
CA PHE A 16 -22.13 47.19 0.17
C PHE A 16 -23.18 46.07 0.01
N LEU A 17 -23.52 45.36 1.08
CA LEU A 17 -24.56 44.32 1.08
C LEU A 17 -25.95 44.88 0.72
N LYS A 18 -26.28 46.11 1.15
CA LYS A 18 -27.53 46.78 0.80
C LYS A 18 -27.60 47.29 -0.66
N SER A 19 -26.47 47.47 -1.31
CA SER A 19 -26.38 47.87 -2.72
C SER A 19 -26.50 46.72 -3.71
N LEU A 20 -26.45 45.46 -3.24
CA LEU A 20 -26.54 44.28 -4.08
C LEU A 20 -27.96 44.08 -4.64
N THR A 21 -28.04 43.89 -5.95
CA THR A 21 -29.29 43.49 -6.61
C THR A 21 -29.64 42.04 -6.24
N TRP A 22 -30.92 41.67 -6.28
CA TRP A 22 -31.39 40.31 -6.01
C TRP A 22 -30.60 39.24 -6.79
N LYS A 23 -30.29 39.52 -8.06
CA LYS A 23 -29.49 38.60 -8.91
C LYS A 23 -28.08 38.39 -8.39
N GLN A 24 -27.43 39.43 -7.87
CA GLN A 24 -26.10 39.37 -7.28
C GLN A 24 -26.10 38.59 -5.97
N ILE A 25 -27.13 38.75 -5.15
CA ILE A 25 -27.31 37.98 -3.91
C ILE A 25 -27.46 36.50 -4.23
N VAL A 26 -28.33 36.13 -5.16
CA VAL A 26 -28.53 34.74 -5.57
C VAL A 26 -27.23 34.13 -6.12
N LEU A 27 -26.52 34.88 -6.97
CA LEU A 27 -25.22 34.41 -7.51
C LEU A 27 -24.19 34.22 -6.41
N SER A 28 -24.10 35.14 -5.45
CA SER A 28 -23.17 35.03 -4.31
C SER A 28 -23.47 33.80 -3.43
N VAL A 29 -24.75 33.52 -3.19
CA VAL A 29 -25.19 32.33 -2.46
C VAL A 29 -24.81 31.04 -3.22
N ILE A 30 -25.04 31.03 -4.54
CA ILE A 30 -24.64 29.85 -5.36
C ILE A 30 -23.12 29.62 -5.29
N ILE A 31 -22.33 30.69 -5.47
CA ILE A 31 -20.87 30.61 -5.38
C ILE A 31 -20.43 30.09 -4.00
N PHE A 32 -21.03 30.63 -2.93
CA PHE A 32 -20.71 30.18 -1.56
C PHE A 32 -21.04 28.71 -1.35
N VAL A 33 -22.22 28.25 -1.82
CA VAL A 33 -22.61 26.83 -1.74
C VAL A 33 -21.66 25.96 -2.54
N CYS A 34 -21.27 26.38 -3.75
CA CYS A 34 -20.30 25.63 -4.57
C CYS A 34 -18.92 25.54 -3.89
N LEU A 35 -18.44 26.62 -3.28
CA LEU A 35 -17.19 26.64 -2.53
C LEU A 35 -17.25 25.75 -1.28
N ALA A 36 -18.36 25.80 -0.55
CA ALA A 36 -18.57 24.93 0.62
C ALA A 36 -18.61 23.44 0.24
N LEU A 37 -19.31 23.11 -0.84
CA LEU A 37 -19.34 21.75 -1.38
C LEU A 37 -17.95 21.31 -1.85
N TRP A 38 -17.23 22.16 -2.56
CA TRP A 38 -15.87 21.86 -3.00
C TRP A 38 -14.93 21.63 -1.82
N ALA A 39 -14.98 22.49 -0.79
CA ALA A 39 -14.19 22.32 0.43
C ALA A 39 -14.56 21.01 1.16
N GLY A 40 -15.85 20.70 1.29
CA GLY A 40 -16.33 19.45 1.89
C GLY A 40 -15.86 18.21 1.13
N LEU A 41 -15.93 18.22 -0.20
CA LEU A 41 -15.46 17.12 -1.05
C LEU A 41 -13.94 16.95 -0.98
N THR A 42 -13.17 18.05 -0.92
CA THR A 42 -11.71 17.97 -0.79
C THR A 42 -11.29 17.39 0.56
N VAL A 43 -11.93 17.81 1.65
CA VAL A 43 -11.69 17.21 2.99
C VAL A 43 -12.05 15.73 2.99
N PHE A 44 -13.23 15.37 2.47
CA PHE A 44 -13.65 13.97 2.37
C PHE A 44 -12.68 13.12 1.54
N ALA A 45 -12.27 13.62 0.37
CA ALA A 45 -11.29 12.94 -0.48
C ALA A 45 -9.94 12.77 0.23
N THR A 46 -9.47 13.78 0.96
CA THR A 46 -8.20 13.72 1.72
C THR A 46 -8.27 12.69 2.84
N VAL A 47 -9.38 12.64 3.58
CA VAL A 47 -9.58 11.63 4.65
C VAL A 47 -9.60 10.22 4.05
N LYS A 48 -10.33 10.01 2.94
CA LYS A 48 -10.36 8.71 2.25
C LYS A 48 -9.00 8.31 1.69
N LYS A 49 -8.29 9.24 1.05
CA LYS A 49 -6.92 9.01 0.56
C LYS A 49 -5.96 8.59 1.67
N ASN A 50 -5.98 9.25 2.81
CA ASN A 50 -5.11 8.92 3.94
C ASN A 50 -5.46 7.56 4.57
N GLY A 51 -6.66 7.04 4.33
CA GLY A 51 -7.08 5.69 4.73
C GLY A 51 -6.61 4.58 3.77
N LEU A 52 -6.05 4.93 2.60
CA LEU A 52 -5.49 3.96 1.66
C LEU A 52 -4.01 3.70 2.01
N LEU A 53 -3.78 2.87 3.01
CA LEU A 53 -2.44 2.62 3.54
C LEU A 53 -1.49 2.05 2.48
N ASP A 54 -1.99 1.19 1.61
CA ASP A 54 -1.21 0.57 0.52
C ASP A 54 -0.65 1.59 -0.48
N GLN A 55 -1.24 2.78 -0.55
CA GLN A 55 -0.83 3.83 -1.49
C GLN A 55 -0.06 4.97 -0.82
N THR A 56 0.28 4.83 0.45
CA THR A 56 0.93 5.87 1.25
C THR A 56 2.23 5.41 1.91
N ALA A 57 2.84 4.33 1.42
CA ALA A 57 4.11 3.82 1.96
C ALA A 57 5.23 4.87 1.86
N ALA A 58 5.30 5.65 0.77
CA ALA A 58 6.28 6.72 0.63
C ALA A 58 6.21 7.76 1.76
N LYS A 59 5.01 8.10 2.24
CA LYS A 59 4.83 9.03 3.38
C LYS A 59 5.23 8.41 4.71
N ARG A 60 5.12 7.09 4.85
CA ARG A 60 5.59 6.37 6.04
C ARG A 60 7.10 6.17 6.04
N TRP A 61 7.69 6.13 4.83
CA TRP A 61 9.12 5.98 4.63
C TRP A 61 9.89 7.28 4.87
N SER A 62 9.39 8.42 4.35
CA SER A 62 10.06 9.71 4.45
C SER A 62 9.06 10.84 4.69
N ASP A 63 9.30 11.63 5.73
CA ASP A 63 8.50 12.82 6.05
C ASP A 63 8.77 14.01 5.12
N GLU A 64 9.89 13.99 4.39
CA GLU A 64 10.36 15.11 3.54
C GLU A 64 9.65 15.20 2.18
N ASN A 65 8.69 14.31 1.87
CA ASN A 65 8.02 14.21 0.57
C ASN A 65 8.98 14.10 -0.65
N ASN A 66 10.19 13.60 -0.43
CA ASN A 66 11.20 13.40 -1.45
C ASN A 66 11.30 11.95 -1.93
N ALA A 67 10.42 11.09 -1.48
CA ALA A 67 10.30 9.69 -1.89
C ALA A 67 9.04 9.46 -2.72
N ALA A 68 9.11 8.54 -3.67
CA ALA A 68 7.97 8.04 -4.44
C ALA A 68 7.74 6.56 -4.17
N GLN A 69 6.48 6.16 -4.20
CA GLN A 69 6.06 4.76 -4.19
C GLN A 69 5.65 4.37 -5.61
N ILE A 70 6.30 3.35 -6.15
CA ILE A 70 6.01 2.77 -7.46
C ILE A 70 5.53 1.35 -7.25
N SER A 71 4.40 0.99 -7.87
CA SER A 71 3.88 -0.38 -7.89
C SER A 71 3.88 -0.90 -9.31
N CYS A 72 4.45 -2.08 -9.50
CA CYS A 72 4.48 -2.81 -10.76
C CYS A 72 3.58 -4.05 -10.63
N PHE A 73 2.70 -4.23 -11.58
CA PHE A 73 1.84 -5.41 -11.68
C PHE A 73 2.20 -6.18 -12.94
N PHE A 74 2.47 -7.46 -12.79
CA PHE A 74 2.90 -8.33 -13.88
C PHE A 74 1.71 -9.14 -14.39
N THR A 75 1.70 -9.42 -15.68
CA THR A 75 0.73 -10.37 -16.24
C THR A 75 1.21 -11.79 -16.03
N GLU A 76 0.28 -12.74 -15.94
CA GLU A 76 0.54 -14.19 -15.75
C GLU A 76 1.60 -14.75 -16.71
N SER A 77 1.70 -14.20 -17.91
CA SER A 77 2.66 -14.63 -18.94
C SER A 77 4.09 -14.08 -18.74
N THR A 78 4.33 -13.30 -17.69
CA THR A 78 5.59 -12.55 -17.58
C THR A 78 6.70 -13.34 -16.88
N GLU A 79 6.36 -14.33 -16.05
CA GLU A 79 7.30 -15.19 -15.31
C GLU A 79 8.42 -14.41 -14.62
N VAL A 80 8.02 -13.46 -13.76
CA VAL A 80 8.99 -12.72 -12.93
C VAL A 80 9.45 -13.61 -11.80
N ASP A 81 10.75 -13.82 -11.72
CA ASP A 81 11.40 -14.56 -10.66
C ASP A 81 12.23 -13.66 -9.74
N LYS A 82 12.71 -14.21 -8.64
CA LYS A 82 13.56 -13.50 -7.67
C LYS A 82 14.90 -13.02 -8.27
N ASN A 83 15.43 -13.72 -9.26
CA ASN A 83 16.68 -13.31 -9.89
C ASN A 83 16.48 -12.03 -10.67
N ARG A 84 15.31 -11.88 -11.31
CA ARG A 84 14.92 -10.64 -11.98
C ARG A 84 14.83 -9.48 -11.00
N ILE A 85 14.21 -9.70 -9.82
CA ILE A 85 14.12 -8.67 -8.77
C ILE A 85 15.51 -8.30 -8.27
N ARG A 86 16.36 -9.25 -7.93
CA ARG A 86 17.74 -8.99 -7.49
C ARG A 86 18.58 -8.25 -8.53
N THR A 87 18.39 -8.56 -9.81
CA THR A 87 19.07 -7.84 -10.89
C THR A 87 18.62 -6.38 -10.92
N PHE A 88 17.30 -6.15 -10.79
CA PHE A 88 16.74 -4.81 -10.70
C PHE A 88 17.28 -4.03 -9.49
N GLU A 89 17.29 -4.64 -8.30
CA GLU A 89 17.83 -4.02 -7.06
C GLU A 89 19.29 -3.58 -7.24
N ASN A 90 20.13 -4.45 -7.79
CA ASN A 90 21.54 -4.13 -8.07
C ASN A 90 21.70 -2.99 -9.10
N ASP A 91 20.85 -2.94 -10.10
CA ASP A 91 20.89 -1.87 -11.10
C ASP A 91 20.34 -0.55 -10.54
N LEU A 92 19.37 -0.63 -9.62
CA LEU A 92 18.87 0.54 -8.89
C LEU A 92 19.96 1.17 -8.01
N ASP A 93 20.70 0.35 -7.27
CA ASP A 93 21.80 0.85 -6.42
C ASP A 93 22.86 1.60 -7.27
N LYS A 94 23.18 1.10 -8.47
CA LYS A 94 24.07 1.80 -9.40
C LYS A 94 23.50 3.13 -9.85
N VAL A 95 22.20 3.17 -10.21
CA VAL A 95 21.52 4.40 -10.63
C VAL A 95 21.53 5.46 -9.51
N LEU A 96 21.25 5.05 -8.27
CA LEU A 96 21.28 5.96 -7.14
C LEU A 96 22.67 6.50 -6.87
N LEU A 97 23.71 5.65 -6.99
CA LEU A 97 25.10 6.04 -6.84
C LEU A 97 25.53 7.02 -7.96
N GLU A 98 25.20 6.74 -9.21
CA GLU A 98 25.47 7.63 -10.36
C GLU A 98 24.76 8.98 -10.23
N ALA A 99 23.56 9.00 -9.64
CA ALA A 99 22.82 10.22 -9.34
C ALA A 99 23.36 10.96 -8.07
N SER A 100 24.43 10.44 -7.45
CA SER A 100 25.01 10.98 -6.20
C SER A 100 23.99 11.01 -5.04
N ILE A 101 23.04 10.11 -5.05
CA ILE A 101 22.06 9.92 -3.96
C ILE A 101 22.67 8.92 -2.99
N THR A 102 23.01 9.38 -1.80
CA THR A 102 23.63 8.56 -0.76
C THR A 102 22.78 8.55 0.48
N ALA A 103 22.89 7.46 1.27
CA ALA A 103 22.21 7.36 2.53
C ALA A 103 22.73 8.43 3.51
N PRO A 104 21.86 9.03 4.35
CA PRO A 104 22.26 10.06 5.31
C PRO A 104 23.19 9.54 6.40
N ASN A 105 23.23 8.24 6.62
CA ASN A 105 24.14 7.54 7.54
C ASN A 105 24.30 6.07 7.14
N GLU A 106 25.27 5.37 7.70
CA GLU A 106 25.64 3.98 7.37
C GLU A 106 24.51 2.96 7.63
N ASN A 107 23.55 3.28 8.50
CA ASN A 107 22.44 2.40 8.85
C ASN A 107 21.13 2.76 8.13
N ALA A 108 21.11 3.83 7.36
CA ALA A 108 19.92 4.25 6.65
C ALA A 108 19.82 3.53 5.29
N ARG A 109 18.62 3.07 4.99
CA ARG A 109 18.29 2.48 3.68
C ARG A 109 17.80 3.59 2.74
N LEU A 110 18.27 3.59 1.49
CA LEU A 110 17.82 4.53 0.47
C LEU A 110 16.44 4.16 -0.08
N TRP A 111 16.14 2.88 -0.11
CA TRP A 111 14.89 2.34 -0.62
C TRP A 111 14.44 1.14 0.20
N ALA A 112 13.19 0.81 0.09
CA ALA A 112 12.59 -0.43 0.56
C ALA A 112 11.68 -0.97 -0.53
N ASP A 113 11.63 -2.27 -0.66
CA ASP A 113 10.81 -2.94 -1.64
C ASP A 113 10.00 -4.08 -1.05
N ALA A 114 9.05 -4.54 -1.83
CA ALA A 114 8.28 -5.73 -1.57
C ALA A 114 7.86 -6.37 -2.88
N TYR A 115 7.68 -7.68 -2.86
CA TYR A 115 7.04 -8.41 -3.95
C TYR A 115 6.06 -9.42 -3.39
N SER A 116 5.07 -9.77 -4.18
CA SER A 116 4.10 -10.78 -3.79
C SER A 116 3.72 -11.71 -4.93
N ALA A 117 3.28 -12.88 -4.54
CA ALA A 117 2.72 -13.90 -5.40
C ALA A 117 1.37 -14.35 -4.83
N SER A 118 0.34 -14.39 -5.66
CA SER A 118 -0.95 -14.93 -5.27
C SER A 118 -1.02 -16.42 -5.54
N GLY A 119 -1.69 -17.16 -4.65
CA GLY A 119 -1.78 -18.59 -4.83
C GLY A 119 -2.74 -19.27 -3.87
N LYS A 120 -2.60 -20.59 -3.75
CA LYS A 120 -3.36 -21.43 -2.85
C LYS A 120 -2.44 -22.38 -2.11
N LEU A 121 -2.72 -22.58 -0.83
CA LEU A 121 -2.00 -23.52 0.03
C LEU A 121 -2.99 -24.35 0.86
N THR A 122 -2.54 -25.55 1.23
CA THR A 122 -3.20 -26.39 2.23
C THR A 122 -2.40 -26.39 3.52
N LEU A 123 -3.04 -25.96 4.61
CA LEU A 123 -2.47 -26.02 5.96
C LEU A 123 -3.15 -27.12 6.76
N SER A 124 -2.39 -27.78 7.63
CA SER A 124 -2.95 -28.75 8.56
C SER A 124 -2.37 -28.57 9.97
N SER A 125 -3.20 -28.83 10.98
CA SER A 125 -2.78 -28.87 12.38
C SER A 125 -3.49 -30.05 13.08
N GLY A 126 -2.70 -31.03 13.49
CA GLY A 126 -3.24 -32.26 14.07
C GLY A 126 -4.19 -32.99 13.12
N LYS A 127 -5.50 -32.99 13.45
CA LYS A 127 -6.55 -33.61 12.62
C LYS A 127 -7.34 -32.62 11.77
N THR A 128 -7.12 -31.34 11.96
CA THR A 128 -7.80 -30.28 11.20
C THR A 128 -6.98 -29.88 9.97
N SER A 129 -7.64 -29.53 8.89
CA SER A 129 -7.02 -29.08 7.66
C SER A 129 -7.82 -27.97 7.01
N LEU A 130 -7.15 -26.99 6.50
CA LEU A 130 -7.66 -25.91 5.67
C LEU A 130 -7.13 -26.12 4.26
N ALA A 131 -7.95 -26.72 3.39
CA ALA A 131 -7.56 -27.01 2.02
C ALA A 131 -7.81 -25.81 1.10
N ASP A 132 -6.93 -25.63 0.11
CA ASP A 132 -7.03 -24.62 -0.95
C ASP A 132 -7.30 -23.19 -0.43
N ALA A 133 -6.74 -22.84 0.74
CA ALA A 133 -6.83 -21.51 1.29
C ALA A 133 -6.11 -20.50 0.36
N ALA A 134 -6.72 -19.33 0.17
CA ALA A 134 -6.05 -18.25 -0.54
C ALA A 134 -4.77 -17.86 0.22
N ALA A 135 -3.65 -17.84 -0.49
CA ALA A 135 -2.35 -17.56 0.06
C ALA A 135 -1.68 -16.41 -0.68
N ILE A 136 -0.99 -15.57 0.07
CA ILE A 136 -0.11 -14.54 -0.47
C ILE A 136 1.31 -14.88 -0.04
N GLY A 137 2.13 -15.24 -1.01
CA GLY A 137 3.57 -15.35 -0.85
C GLY A 137 4.16 -13.95 -0.82
N ILE A 138 4.93 -13.63 0.21
CA ILE A 138 5.51 -12.31 0.40
C ILE A 138 7.03 -12.33 0.36
N GLY A 139 7.61 -11.26 -0.18
CA GLY A 139 9.04 -10.98 -0.17
C GLY A 139 9.31 -9.53 0.23
N GLY A 140 10.55 -9.26 0.63
CA GLY A 140 10.95 -7.92 1.05
C GLY A 140 10.23 -7.43 2.31
N ASP A 141 9.96 -6.13 2.34
CA ASP A 141 9.28 -5.42 3.44
C ASP A 141 7.77 -5.32 3.19
N TYR A 142 7.10 -6.39 2.81
CA TYR A 142 5.71 -6.42 2.36
C TYR A 142 4.75 -5.63 3.27
N PHE A 143 4.84 -5.81 4.60
CA PHE A 143 3.94 -5.14 5.54
C PHE A 143 4.24 -3.64 5.74
N LEU A 144 5.34 -3.11 5.19
CA LEU A 144 5.53 -1.68 5.04
C LEU A 144 4.57 -1.12 3.98
N PHE A 145 4.33 -1.85 2.90
CA PHE A 145 3.46 -1.44 1.81
C PHE A 145 2.00 -1.77 2.13
N HIS A 146 1.74 -2.95 2.66
CA HIS A 146 0.42 -3.50 2.96
C HIS A 146 0.25 -3.76 4.46
N PRO A 147 0.11 -2.70 5.28
CA PRO A 147 -0.10 -2.88 6.71
C PRO A 147 -1.49 -3.45 6.97
N VAL A 148 -1.55 -4.63 7.57
CA VAL A 148 -2.77 -5.30 8.01
C VAL A 148 -2.94 -5.16 9.52
N GLN A 149 -4.16 -5.26 10.03
CA GLN A 149 -4.39 -5.16 11.46
C GLN A 149 -4.04 -6.47 12.17
N LEU A 150 -2.94 -6.49 12.93
CA LEU A 150 -2.61 -7.62 13.81
C LEU A 150 -3.56 -7.66 15.01
N LEU A 151 -4.08 -8.84 15.31
CA LEU A 151 -4.78 -9.17 16.55
C LEU A 151 -3.80 -9.74 17.58
N TYR A 152 -2.91 -10.64 17.15
CA TYR A 152 -1.91 -11.30 17.96
C TYR A 152 -0.60 -11.44 17.18
N GLY A 153 0.52 -11.49 17.90
CA GLY A 153 1.84 -11.78 17.33
C GLY A 153 2.54 -10.60 16.66
N SER A 154 3.30 -10.90 15.64
CA SER A 154 4.12 -9.94 14.89
C SER A 154 4.14 -10.25 13.40
N TYR A 155 4.51 -9.25 12.60
CA TYR A 155 4.87 -9.49 11.21
C TYR A 155 6.19 -10.25 11.10
N PHE A 156 6.40 -10.91 9.98
CA PHE A 156 7.71 -11.41 9.56
C PHE A 156 8.15 -10.69 8.29
N SER A 157 9.44 -10.73 8.01
CA SER A 157 9.99 -10.20 6.76
C SER A 157 10.06 -11.29 5.70
N GLY A 158 9.76 -10.95 4.47
CA GLY A 158 9.99 -11.85 3.35
C GLY A 158 11.47 -12.18 3.12
N ASN A 159 12.38 -11.42 3.75
CA ASN A 159 13.82 -11.65 3.71
C ASN A 159 14.35 -12.49 4.90
N ASP A 160 13.45 -12.99 5.76
CA ASP A 160 13.87 -13.91 6.84
C ASP A 160 14.51 -15.17 6.25
N LEU A 161 15.64 -15.60 6.82
CA LEU A 161 16.36 -16.79 6.35
C LEU A 161 15.56 -18.09 6.55
N MET A 162 14.74 -18.13 7.59
CA MET A 162 13.85 -19.25 7.88
C MET A 162 12.48 -18.93 7.28
N HIS A 163 12.11 -19.65 6.25
CA HIS A 163 10.83 -19.48 5.55
C HIS A 163 9.67 -20.24 6.22
N ASP A 164 9.74 -20.43 7.54
CA ASP A 164 8.85 -21.25 8.34
C ASP A 164 7.74 -20.46 9.07
N LYS A 165 7.62 -19.16 8.81
CA LYS A 165 6.62 -18.30 9.45
C LYS A 165 5.38 -18.16 8.61
N VAL A 166 4.22 -18.16 9.29
CA VAL A 166 2.90 -18.00 8.68
C VAL A 166 2.11 -16.95 9.45
N ILE A 167 1.44 -16.05 8.76
CA ILE A 167 0.39 -15.20 9.32
C ILE A 167 -0.94 -15.69 8.76
N VAL A 168 -1.92 -15.88 9.64
CA VAL A 168 -3.26 -16.34 9.28
C VAL A 168 -4.31 -15.29 9.64
N ASP A 169 -5.44 -15.28 8.95
CA ASP A 169 -6.57 -14.47 9.40
C ASP A 169 -7.30 -15.17 10.58
N GLU A 170 -8.13 -14.42 11.29
CA GLU A 170 -8.87 -14.90 12.46
C GLU A 170 -9.77 -16.13 12.17
N GLU A 171 -10.28 -16.24 10.95
CA GLU A 171 -11.11 -17.38 10.54
C GLU A 171 -10.27 -18.64 10.32
N ALA A 172 -9.11 -18.50 9.67
CA ALA A 172 -8.16 -19.62 9.51
C ALA A 172 -7.64 -20.10 10.86
N ALA A 173 -7.33 -19.18 11.77
CA ALA A 173 -6.93 -19.53 13.14
C ALA A 173 -8.05 -20.29 13.86
N TRP A 174 -9.28 -19.83 13.76
CA TRP A 174 -10.43 -20.50 14.37
C TRP A 174 -10.71 -21.87 13.76
N GLN A 175 -10.65 -22.02 12.44
CA GLN A 175 -10.86 -23.30 11.75
C GLN A 175 -9.80 -24.34 12.10
N LEU A 176 -8.53 -23.93 12.23
CA LEU A 176 -7.43 -24.84 12.52
C LEU A 176 -7.33 -25.20 14.01
N PHE A 177 -7.57 -24.25 14.90
CA PHE A 177 -7.26 -24.36 16.33
C PHE A 177 -8.44 -24.12 17.26
N GLY A 178 -9.53 -23.55 16.79
CA GLY A 178 -10.67 -23.13 17.63
C GLY A 178 -10.37 -21.93 18.53
N SER A 179 -9.32 -21.15 18.21
CA SER A 179 -8.88 -19.99 18.97
C SER A 179 -8.15 -19.01 18.05
N ASN A 180 -8.13 -17.73 18.44
CA ASN A 180 -7.32 -16.71 17.77
C ASN A 180 -5.96 -16.46 18.46
N ASP A 181 -5.78 -16.94 19.71
CA ASP A 181 -4.50 -16.88 20.42
C ASP A 181 -3.69 -18.15 20.10
N VAL A 182 -3.03 -18.14 18.94
CA VAL A 182 -2.36 -19.31 18.36
C VAL A 182 -0.93 -19.01 17.95
N VAL A 183 -0.37 -17.89 18.39
CA VAL A 183 1.02 -17.49 18.06
C VAL A 183 1.99 -18.54 18.57
N GLY A 184 2.94 -18.95 17.72
CA GLY A 184 3.93 -19.99 18.01
C GLY A 184 3.42 -21.42 17.83
N MET A 185 2.14 -21.64 17.52
CA MET A 185 1.60 -22.96 17.25
C MET A 185 2.08 -23.49 15.90
N GLU A 186 2.31 -24.81 15.83
CA GLU A 186 2.76 -25.48 14.60
C GLU A 186 1.59 -25.73 13.65
N VAL A 187 1.81 -25.40 12.38
CA VAL A 187 1.02 -25.85 11.24
C VAL A 187 1.93 -26.58 10.26
N ARG A 188 1.37 -27.47 9.46
CA ARG A 188 2.11 -28.18 8.42
C ARG A 188 1.64 -27.75 7.04
N ILE A 189 2.60 -27.42 6.21
CA ILE A 189 2.42 -27.09 4.80
C ILE A 189 3.26 -28.10 4.01
N GLY A 190 2.63 -28.88 3.13
CA GLY A 190 3.33 -29.95 2.42
C GLY A 190 3.98 -31.02 3.35
N GLY A 191 3.51 -31.13 4.60
CA GLY A 191 4.10 -32.01 5.62
C GLY A 191 5.27 -31.38 6.40
N VAL A 192 5.76 -30.21 6.00
CA VAL A 192 6.85 -29.46 6.66
C VAL A 192 6.28 -28.57 7.77
N PRO A 193 6.89 -28.53 8.97
CA PRO A 193 6.42 -27.69 10.06
C PRO A 193 6.69 -26.20 9.78
N HIS A 194 5.67 -25.39 10.02
CA HIS A 194 5.71 -23.93 10.02
C HIS A 194 5.08 -23.42 11.31
N TYR A 195 5.33 -22.18 11.67
CA TYR A 195 4.88 -21.61 12.95
C TYR A 195 4.08 -20.34 12.72
N ILE A 196 2.95 -20.22 13.43
CA ILE A 196 2.12 -19.02 13.37
C ILE A 196 2.88 -17.85 14.00
N ALA A 197 3.26 -16.87 13.18
CA ALA A 197 3.92 -15.65 13.62
C ALA A 197 2.91 -14.60 14.11
N GLY A 198 1.73 -14.58 13.49
CA GLY A 198 0.68 -13.63 13.85
C GLY A 198 -0.69 -14.03 13.34
N VAL A 199 -1.70 -13.41 13.94
CA VAL A 199 -3.10 -13.51 13.51
C VAL A 199 -3.58 -12.12 13.17
N ILE A 200 -4.16 -11.96 11.99
CA ILE A 200 -4.68 -10.69 11.50
C ILE A 200 -6.20 -10.66 11.57
N LYS A 201 -6.72 -9.44 11.71
CA LYS A 201 -8.15 -9.19 11.58
C LYS A 201 -8.54 -9.28 10.12
N ARG A 202 -9.63 -9.99 9.86
CA ARG A 202 -10.21 -10.05 8.51
C ARG A 202 -10.78 -8.69 8.12
N GLU A 203 -10.57 -8.31 6.89
CA GLU A 203 -11.22 -7.14 6.32
C GLU A 203 -12.71 -7.36 6.18
N GLU A 204 -13.50 -6.50 6.79
CA GLU A 204 -14.95 -6.54 6.78
C GLU A 204 -15.53 -5.34 6.04
N GLY A 205 -16.77 -5.51 5.58
CA GLY A 205 -17.55 -4.44 5.00
C GLY A 205 -17.87 -4.64 3.53
N ARG A 206 -18.73 -3.77 3.04
CA ARG A 206 -19.28 -3.86 1.68
C ARG A 206 -18.21 -3.74 0.60
N PHE A 207 -17.23 -2.88 0.82
CA PHE A 207 -16.13 -2.65 -0.14
C PHE A 207 -15.11 -3.79 -0.10
N ALA A 208 -14.73 -4.28 1.07
CA ALA A 208 -13.86 -5.44 1.23
C ALA A 208 -14.48 -6.67 0.55
N LYS A 209 -15.77 -6.90 0.76
CA LYS A 209 -16.50 -7.98 0.09
C LYS A 209 -16.51 -7.82 -1.44
N ALA A 210 -16.75 -6.62 -1.94
CA ALA A 210 -16.76 -6.35 -3.38
C ALA A 210 -15.35 -6.52 -4.01
N ALA A 211 -14.29 -6.25 -3.25
CA ALA A 211 -12.89 -6.45 -3.64
C ALA A 211 -12.41 -7.91 -3.42
N GLY A 212 -13.24 -8.79 -2.85
CA GLY A 212 -12.85 -10.17 -2.53
C GLY A 212 -11.93 -10.33 -1.33
N LEU A 213 -11.70 -9.28 -0.56
CA LEU A 213 -10.81 -9.26 0.62
C LEU A 213 -11.42 -9.94 1.86
N ASN A 214 -12.68 -10.34 1.80
CA ASN A 214 -13.37 -11.04 2.88
C ASN A 214 -13.17 -12.57 2.83
N LYS A 215 -12.27 -13.07 1.99
CA LYS A 215 -11.90 -14.49 1.94
C LYS A 215 -10.86 -14.78 3.03
N THR A 216 -10.79 -16.04 3.44
CA THR A 216 -9.71 -16.53 4.31
C THR A 216 -8.39 -16.40 3.57
N VAL A 217 -7.45 -15.66 4.16
CA VAL A 217 -6.14 -15.37 3.56
C VAL A 217 -5.05 -15.75 4.55
N ILE A 218 -4.00 -16.37 4.03
CA ILE A 218 -2.77 -16.69 4.74
C ILE A 218 -1.59 -16.01 4.06
N TYR A 219 -0.62 -15.57 4.86
CA TYR A 219 0.62 -14.99 4.37
C TYR A 219 1.76 -15.94 4.71
N VAL A 220 2.57 -16.26 3.73
CA VAL A 220 3.76 -17.11 3.83
C VAL A 220 4.91 -16.45 3.06
N SER A 221 6.13 -16.96 3.17
CA SER A 221 7.19 -16.52 2.26
C SER A 221 6.87 -16.92 0.81
N CYS A 222 7.39 -16.17 -0.17
CA CYS A 222 7.26 -16.56 -1.58
C CYS A 222 7.83 -17.97 -1.81
N GLU A 223 8.94 -18.31 -1.14
CA GLU A 223 9.57 -19.64 -1.22
C GLU A 223 8.62 -20.75 -0.77
N THR A 224 7.95 -20.56 0.35
CA THR A 224 6.97 -21.54 0.84
C THR A 224 5.80 -21.72 -0.12
N LEU A 225 5.32 -20.59 -0.72
CA LEU A 225 4.24 -20.66 -1.69
C LEU A 225 4.67 -21.34 -2.99
N GLU A 226 5.88 -21.07 -3.49
CA GLU A 226 6.44 -21.71 -4.69
C GLU A 226 6.69 -23.21 -4.49
N GLU A 227 7.16 -23.61 -3.31
CA GLU A 227 7.50 -25.00 -3.02
C GLU A 227 6.28 -25.89 -2.77
N PHE A 228 5.29 -25.39 -2.02
CA PHE A 228 4.17 -26.18 -1.50
C PHE A 228 2.80 -25.77 -2.02
N GLY A 229 2.69 -24.64 -2.70
CA GLY A 229 1.43 -24.08 -3.16
C GLY A 229 1.21 -24.23 -4.66
N VAL A 230 0.07 -23.67 -5.07
CA VAL A 230 -0.25 -23.46 -6.48
C VAL A 230 -0.21 -21.95 -6.72
N THR A 231 0.77 -21.48 -7.48
CA THR A 231 0.98 -20.07 -7.82
C THR A 231 1.46 -19.95 -9.26
N GLU A 232 1.24 -18.79 -9.86
CA GLU A 232 1.71 -18.44 -11.22
C GLU A 232 3.00 -17.59 -11.19
N GLY A 233 3.64 -17.49 -10.00
CA GLY A 233 4.83 -16.70 -9.77
C GLY A 233 4.53 -15.34 -9.17
N ILE A 234 5.51 -14.43 -9.21
CA ILE A 234 5.41 -13.08 -8.65
C ILE A 234 4.50 -12.24 -9.55
N ASP A 235 3.42 -11.73 -8.98
CA ASP A 235 2.39 -10.94 -9.65
C ASP A 235 2.53 -9.43 -9.40
N SER A 236 3.21 -9.04 -8.33
CA SER A 236 3.45 -7.63 -8.02
C SER A 236 4.84 -7.37 -7.43
N TYR A 237 5.35 -6.17 -7.71
CA TYR A 237 6.55 -5.61 -7.10
C TYR A 237 6.30 -4.16 -6.73
N GLU A 238 6.69 -3.76 -5.55
CA GLU A 238 6.53 -2.40 -5.06
C GLU A 238 7.84 -1.88 -4.48
N ILE A 239 8.08 -0.61 -4.67
CA ILE A 239 9.27 0.05 -4.14
C ILE A 239 8.96 1.47 -3.68
N VAL A 240 9.58 1.86 -2.57
CA VAL A 240 9.72 3.25 -2.14
C VAL A 240 11.17 3.64 -2.29
N MET A 241 11.43 4.71 -3.04
CA MET A 241 12.77 5.18 -3.33
C MET A 241 12.83 6.71 -3.44
N PRO A 242 14.02 7.34 -3.35
CA PRO A 242 14.18 8.77 -3.57
C PRO A 242 13.65 9.22 -4.93
N ASN A 243 12.97 10.38 -4.94
CA ASN A 243 12.43 10.99 -6.16
C ASN A 243 12.80 12.48 -6.20
N PRO A 244 14.10 12.81 -6.36
CA PRO A 244 14.61 14.18 -6.25
C PRO A 244 14.08 15.10 -7.36
N VAL A 245 13.75 14.52 -8.51
CA VAL A 245 13.13 15.23 -9.63
C VAL A 245 11.90 14.47 -10.11
N LYS A 246 10.98 15.19 -10.74
CA LYS A 246 9.70 14.61 -11.19
C LYS A 246 9.93 13.38 -12.09
N ASN A 247 9.23 12.31 -11.78
CA ASN A 247 9.24 11.01 -12.50
C ASN A 247 10.59 10.27 -12.44
N PHE A 248 11.55 10.67 -11.62
CA PHE A 248 12.84 9.96 -11.49
C PHE A 248 12.61 8.49 -11.10
N ALA A 249 11.87 8.24 -10.02
CA ALA A 249 11.57 6.90 -9.58
C ALA A 249 10.79 6.09 -10.63
N TYR A 250 9.74 6.69 -11.20
CA TYR A 250 8.91 6.03 -12.22
C TYR A 250 9.72 5.61 -13.44
N ASN A 251 10.53 6.52 -13.99
CA ASN A 251 11.32 6.25 -15.19
C ASN A 251 12.38 5.17 -14.95
N ASN A 252 13.08 5.24 -13.81
CA ASN A 252 14.10 4.24 -13.47
C ASN A 252 13.49 2.85 -13.27
N VAL A 253 12.38 2.74 -12.56
CA VAL A 253 11.69 1.45 -12.37
C VAL A 253 11.26 0.88 -13.73
N LYS A 254 10.58 1.68 -14.56
CA LYS A 254 10.11 1.25 -15.88
C LYS A 254 11.26 0.83 -16.80
N GLU A 255 12.34 1.60 -16.84
CA GLU A 255 13.49 1.34 -17.69
C GLU A 255 14.28 0.10 -17.25
N LYS A 256 14.55 -0.02 -15.94
CA LYS A 256 15.40 -1.10 -15.42
C LYS A 256 14.71 -2.47 -15.41
N PHE A 257 13.40 -2.52 -15.17
CA PHE A 257 12.66 -3.75 -15.43
C PHE A 257 12.62 -4.11 -16.91
N GLY A 258 12.63 -3.10 -17.82
CA GLY A 258 12.77 -3.28 -19.26
C GLY A 258 11.67 -4.12 -19.88
N MET A 259 10.45 -4.07 -19.33
CA MET A 259 9.28 -4.77 -19.83
C MET A 259 8.33 -3.80 -20.55
N ASP A 260 7.63 -4.28 -21.56
CA ASP A 260 6.61 -3.49 -22.25
C ASP A 260 5.30 -3.38 -21.42
N GLU A 261 4.43 -2.45 -21.81
CA GLU A 261 3.18 -2.16 -21.10
C GLU A 261 2.15 -3.31 -21.20
N THR A 262 2.36 -4.28 -22.07
CA THR A 262 1.49 -5.47 -22.16
C THR A 262 1.85 -6.53 -21.12
N ARG A 263 3.07 -6.47 -20.58
CA ARG A 263 3.60 -7.43 -19.61
C ARG A 263 3.71 -6.85 -18.19
N MET A 264 3.91 -5.54 -18.06
CA MET A 264 4.06 -4.86 -16.78
C MET A 264 3.30 -3.53 -16.77
N TRP A 265 2.40 -3.38 -15.83
CA TRP A 265 1.73 -2.12 -15.58
C TRP A 265 2.37 -1.42 -14.38
N VAL A 266 2.86 -0.18 -14.60
CA VAL A 266 3.56 0.62 -13.59
C VAL A 266 2.66 1.77 -13.12
N VAL A 267 2.54 1.92 -11.81
CA VAL A 267 1.74 2.97 -11.16
C VAL A 267 2.60 3.74 -10.17
N GLU A 268 2.64 5.07 -10.29
CA GLU A 268 3.21 5.95 -9.27
C GLU A 268 2.13 6.35 -8.27
N ASN A 269 2.09 5.72 -7.11
CA ASN A 269 1.06 5.93 -6.10
C ASN A 269 1.14 7.31 -5.43
N SER A 270 2.35 7.85 -5.23
CA SER A 270 2.57 9.16 -4.62
C SER A 270 2.03 10.33 -5.46
N ALA A 271 1.98 10.21 -6.78
CA ALA A 271 1.47 11.23 -7.71
C ALA A 271 -0.02 11.06 -8.05
N ARG A 272 -0.58 9.87 -7.92
CA ARG A 272 -1.92 9.48 -8.39
C ARG A 272 -3.07 10.38 -7.89
N PHE A 273 -2.92 10.95 -6.71
CA PHE A 273 -3.95 11.78 -6.08
C PHE A 273 -3.61 13.28 -6.07
N SER A 274 -2.62 13.71 -6.84
CA SER A 274 -2.39 15.13 -7.06
C SER A 274 -3.41 15.68 -8.06
N LEU A 275 -3.80 16.97 -7.92
CA LEU A 275 -4.68 17.66 -8.87
C LEU A 275 -4.15 17.55 -10.32
N LYS A 276 -2.83 17.46 -10.48
CA LYS A 276 -2.13 17.30 -11.74
C LYS A 276 -2.21 15.89 -12.30
N GLY A 277 -2.22 14.85 -11.44
CA GLY A 277 -2.40 13.45 -11.83
C GLY A 277 -3.86 13.08 -12.15
N LEU A 278 -4.83 13.91 -11.74
CA LEU A 278 -6.24 13.75 -12.11
C LEU A 278 -6.59 14.39 -13.47
N LEU A 279 -5.70 15.24 -14.01
CA LEU A 279 -5.86 15.96 -15.27
C LEU A 279 -5.03 15.39 -16.43
N THR A 280 -4.21 14.37 -16.16
CA THR A 280 -3.48 13.56 -17.15
C THR A 280 -4.08 12.17 -17.27
#